data_9b65aa372cced921fed1d21e241887d9
#
_entry.id   9b65aa372cced921fed1d21e241887d9
#
_cell.length_a   1.000
_cell.length_b   1.000
_cell.length_c   1.000
_cell.angle_alpha   90.00
_cell.angle_beta   90.00
_cell.angle_gamma   90.00
#
_symmetry.space_group_name_H-M   'P 1'
#
loop_
_entity.id
_entity.type
_entity.pdbx_description
1 polymer ?
#
loop_
_entity_poly.entity_id
_entity_poly.type
_entity_poly.pdbx_seq_one_letter_code
_entity_poly.pdbx_strand_id
1 'polypeptide(L)'
;NLTETKILFENEQAVYDYFKKNDPMGYRVLGKMNDAWRNRLVGYMTGKKTLPFTYDPFFKMVFDPELHPERISSFISAIVGEELQVEEVLPTEHVLLDGRSVVIMDLLVRLSNGSRANVEIQKDAEGFPDERMNCYAADNVMREYHAAKAAAGGKRFNYRDVSKVYTIVIYEQSTEKYKNAEMKGTYYHHGHVALDSGVKLNLLEEYFIINLDIFKDPAYTRGISKLNGWLSFLVTENMEDVERVIKEYPWLQEIYEDMGNSLHDPKEVLAMYSDILRILDENGMQLYYDKLTQRCEEAEQRCEEAEQRCEEAEQRNGALEQQRDEMAQEIKKLKRKLQQYEENRTAR
;
A
#
# COMPACT_ATOMS: atom_id res chain seq x y z
N ASN A 1 -19.05 -4.29 31.86
CA ASN A 1 -20.08 -4.87 31.00
C ASN A 1 -20.08 -4.13 29.68
N LEU A 2 -19.41 -4.69 28.65
CA LEU A 2 -19.44 -4.21 27.25
C LEU A 2 -20.86 -4.17 26.64
N THR A 3 -21.85 -4.68 27.35
CA THR A 3 -23.26 -4.73 26.97
C THR A 3 -23.97 -3.36 26.96
N GLU A 4 -23.26 -2.27 27.28
CA GLU A 4 -23.79 -0.90 27.19
C GLU A 4 -23.31 -0.11 25.97
N THR A 5 -22.52 -0.71 25.05
CA THR A 5 -22.33 -0.12 23.72
C THR A 5 -23.72 0.10 23.15
N LYS A 6 -24.10 1.33 22.92
CA LYS A 6 -25.47 1.75 22.61
C LYS A 6 -25.88 1.12 21.27
N ILE A 7 -26.58 -0.02 21.36
CA ILE A 7 -27.19 -0.67 20.22
C ILE A 7 -28.19 0.33 19.62
N LEU A 8 -27.97 0.75 18.36
CA LEU A 8 -28.83 1.74 17.72
C LEU A 8 -30.22 1.17 17.40
N PHE A 9 -30.27 -0.12 17.04
CA PHE A 9 -31.48 -0.83 16.69
C PHE A 9 -31.48 -2.26 17.22
N GLU A 10 -32.64 -2.73 17.65
CA GLU A 10 -32.82 -4.08 18.21
C GLU A 10 -32.58 -5.20 17.19
N ASN A 11 -32.84 -4.94 15.92
CA ASN A 11 -32.69 -5.91 14.83
C ASN A 11 -32.55 -5.23 13.48
N GLU A 12 -32.22 -6.03 12.46
CA GLU A 12 -31.97 -5.55 11.09
C GLU A 12 -33.21 -4.90 10.46
N GLN A 13 -34.41 -5.44 10.73
CA GLN A 13 -35.65 -4.87 10.19
C GLN A 13 -35.87 -3.45 10.70
N ALA A 14 -35.58 -3.18 11.96
CA ALA A 14 -35.66 -1.85 12.55
C ALA A 14 -34.73 -0.83 11.87
N VAL A 15 -33.53 -1.25 11.42
CA VAL A 15 -32.64 -0.40 10.63
C VAL A 15 -33.31 0.01 9.32
N TYR A 16 -33.84 -0.95 8.55
CA TYR A 16 -34.49 -0.67 7.28
C TYR A 16 -35.75 0.20 7.44
N ASP A 17 -36.58 -0.07 8.44
CA ASP A 17 -37.76 0.69 8.73
C ASP A 17 -37.43 2.14 9.11
N TYR A 18 -36.37 2.35 9.90
CA TYR A 18 -35.90 3.68 10.25
C TYR A 18 -35.51 4.49 9.00
N PHE A 19 -34.64 3.96 8.14
CA PHE A 19 -34.19 4.66 6.95
C PHE A 19 -35.30 4.88 5.97
N LYS A 20 -36.18 3.89 5.76
CA LYS A 20 -37.35 4.03 4.89
C LYS A 20 -38.26 5.16 5.32
N LYS A 21 -38.42 5.36 6.63
CA LYS A 21 -39.32 6.38 7.20
C LYS A 21 -38.64 7.75 7.31
N ASN A 22 -37.41 7.80 7.79
CA ASN A 22 -36.75 9.03 8.23
C ASN A 22 -35.67 9.54 7.26
N ASP A 23 -35.17 8.68 6.36
CA ASP A 23 -34.17 9.01 5.35
C ASP A 23 -34.32 8.13 4.09
N PRO A 24 -35.29 8.47 3.19
CA PRO A 24 -35.47 7.71 1.96
C PRO A 24 -34.27 7.68 1.04
N MET A 25 -33.36 8.68 1.12
CA MET A 25 -32.12 8.71 0.35
C MET A 25 -31.15 7.65 0.92
N GLY A 26 -30.94 7.65 2.24
CA GLY A 26 -30.14 6.63 2.93
C GLY A 26 -30.69 5.22 2.72
N TYR A 27 -32.00 5.04 2.67
CA TYR A 27 -32.60 3.75 2.32
C TYR A 27 -32.20 3.26 0.92
N ARG A 28 -32.13 4.17 -0.07
CA ARG A 28 -31.64 3.84 -1.43
C ARG A 28 -30.15 3.51 -1.45
N VAL A 29 -29.37 4.23 -0.67
CA VAL A 29 -27.91 3.95 -0.51
C VAL A 29 -27.70 2.56 0.06
N LEU A 30 -28.39 2.21 1.15
CA LEU A 30 -28.38 0.86 1.73
C LEU A 30 -28.73 -0.22 0.70
N GLY A 31 -29.78 0.02 -0.13
CA GLY A 31 -30.21 -0.92 -1.15
C GLY A 31 -29.22 -1.12 -2.30
N LYS A 32 -28.36 -0.13 -2.58
CA LYS A 32 -27.31 -0.21 -3.61
C LYS A 32 -25.97 -0.75 -3.08
N MET A 33 -25.79 -0.73 -1.78
CA MET A 33 -24.58 -1.21 -1.14
C MET A 33 -24.42 -2.72 -1.38
N ASN A 34 -23.20 -3.18 -1.66
CA ASN A 34 -22.94 -4.62 -1.77
C ASN A 34 -23.23 -5.33 -0.44
N ASP A 35 -23.47 -6.63 -0.50
CA ASP A 35 -23.94 -7.41 0.65
C ASP A 35 -22.93 -7.40 1.82
N ALA A 36 -21.63 -7.45 1.54
CA ALA A 36 -20.60 -7.45 2.57
C ALA A 36 -20.60 -6.16 3.39
N TRP A 37 -20.65 -5.01 2.72
CA TRP A 37 -20.68 -3.69 3.35
C TRP A 37 -22.02 -3.43 4.06
N ARG A 38 -23.12 -3.80 3.42
CA ARG A 38 -24.45 -3.69 4.02
C ARG A 38 -24.56 -4.51 5.31
N ASN A 39 -24.10 -5.78 5.28
CA ASN A 39 -24.08 -6.65 6.46
C ASN A 39 -23.18 -6.09 7.56
N ARG A 40 -22.05 -5.47 7.23
CA ARG A 40 -21.17 -4.85 8.21
C ARG A 40 -21.81 -3.63 8.86
N LEU A 41 -22.38 -2.73 8.06
CA LEU A 41 -23.08 -1.53 8.54
C LEU A 41 -24.28 -1.88 9.42
N VAL A 42 -25.18 -2.74 8.93
CA VAL A 42 -26.36 -3.20 9.68
C VAL A 42 -25.94 -3.97 10.93
N GLY A 43 -24.88 -4.76 10.82
CA GLY A 43 -24.29 -5.47 11.95
C GLY A 43 -23.75 -4.54 13.04
N TYR A 44 -23.10 -3.43 12.66
CA TYR A 44 -22.69 -2.39 13.60
C TYR A 44 -23.90 -1.74 14.29
N MET A 45 -24.88 -1.31 13.51
CA MET A 45 -26.09 -0.67 14.04
C MET A 45 -26.91 -1.57 14.99
N THR A 46 -26.78 -2.87 14.84
CA THR A 46 -27.44 -3.89 15.68
C THR A 46 -26.54 -4.49 16.76
N GLY A 47 -25.33 -3.95 16.97
CA GLY A 47 -24.39 -4.40 17.99
C GLY A 47 -23.76 -5.78 17.73
N LYS A 48 -23.78 -6.27 16.50
CA LYS A 48 -23.17 -7.56 16.13
C LYS A 48 -21.76 -7.42 15.59
N LYS A 49 -21.44 -6.27 14.99
CA LYS A 49 -20.15 -5.98 14.33
C LYS A 49 -19.50 -4.73 14.91
N THR A 50 -18.19 -4.64 14.78
CA THR A 50 -17.40 -3.43 15.05
C THR A 50 -17.37 -2.53 13.82
N LEU A 51 -16.89 -1.30 14.01
CA LEU A 51 -16.50 -0.43 12.91
C LEU A 51 -15.30 -1.01 12.14
N PRO A 52 -15.18 -0.70 10.84
CA PRO A 52 -14.02 -1.13 10.05
C PRO A 52 -12.82 -0.20 10.29
N PHE A 53 -12.11 -0.38 11.41
CA PHE A 53 -11.03 0.51 11.88
C PHE A 53 -9.81 0.60 10.94
N THR A 54 -9.71 -0.27 9.94
CA THR A 54 -8.69 -0.20 8.89
C THR A 54 -9.05 0.71 7.72
N TYR A 55 -10.21 1.39 7.78
CA TYR A 55 -10.62 2.36 6.76
C TYR A 55 -10.39 3.78 7.24
N ASP A 56 -9.90 4.62 6.33
CA ASP A 56 -9.41 5.96 6.62
C ASP A 56 -10.28 6.78 7.58
N PRO A 57 -11.60 6.95 7.40
CA PRO A 57 -12.42 7.74 8.32
C PRO A 57 -12.43 7.18 9.75
N PHE A 58 -12.49 5.85 9.91
CA PHE A 58 -12.53 5.21 11.22
C PHE A 58 -11.13 5.10 11.83
N PHE A 59 -10.09 4.88 11.00
CA PHE A 59 -8.71 4.92 11.46
C PHE A 59 -8.35 6.29 12.03
N LYS A 60 -8.67 7.36 11.29
CA LYS A 60 -8.45 8.73 11.76
C LYS A 60 -9.25 9.06 13.03
N MET A 61 -10.47 8.53 13.17
CA MET A 61 -11.25 8.73 14.38
C MET A 61 -10.60 8.07 15.62
N VAL A 62 -10.05 6.85 15.46
CA VAL A 62 -9.37 6.14 16.57
C VAL A 62 -8.06 6.83 16.95
N PHE A 63 -7.29 7.22 15.92
CA PHE A 63 -5.92 7.72 16.05
C PHE A 63 -5.82 9.22 15.77
N ASP A 64 -6.91 9.98 16.01
CA ASP A 64 -6.87 11.43 15.91
C ASP A 64 -5.80 12.00 16.85
N PRO A 65 -4.72 12.59 16.31
CA PRO A 65 -3.61 13.01 17.15
C PRO A 65 -3.89 14.29 17.93
N GLU A 66 -4.95 15.02 17.61
CA GLU A 66 -5.39 16.20 18.36
C GLU A 66 -6.30 15.80 19.55
N LEU A 67 -7.15 14.79 19.34
CA LEU A 67 -8.09 14.31 20.35
C LEU A 67 -7.48 13.20 21.23
N HIS A 68 -6.69 12.32 20.62
CA HIS A 68 -6.17 11.10 21.26
C HIS A 68 -4.66 10.91 21.00
N PRO A 69 -3.81 11.90 21.33
CA PRO A 69 -2.36 11.80 21.10
C PRO A 69 -1.71 10.60 21.80
N GLU A 70 -2.28 10.14 22.91
CA GLU A 70 -1.83 8.95 23.65
C GLU A 70 -2.03 7.65 22.86
N ARG A 71 -3.11 7.53 22.07
CA ARG A 71 -3.40 6.33 21.28
C ARG A 71 -2.40 6.18 20.13
N ILE A 72 -2.22 7.23 19.34
CA ILE A 72 -1.27 7.19 18.23
C ILE A 72 0.17 7.08 18.73
N SER A 73 0.53 7.75 19.85
CA SER A 73 1.84 7.59 20.48
C SER A 73 2.10 6.15 20.91
N SER A 74 1.10 5.51 21.56
CA SER A 74 1.17 4.12 21.98
C SER A 74 1.28 3.15 20.78
N PHE A 75 0.56 3.44 19.68
CA PHE A 75 0.59 2.62 18.48
C PHE A 75 1.95 2.69 17.78
N ILE A 76 2.45 3.91 17.52
CA ILE A 76 3.77 4.11 16.90
C ILE A 76 4.88 3.52 17.79
N SER A 77 4.83 3.75 19.12
CA SER A 77 5.79 3.16 20.05
C SER A 77 5.84 1.64 19.98
N ALA A 78 4.66 1.01 19.88
CA ALA A 78 4.57 -0.45 19.78
C ALA A 78 5.14 -0.99 18.47
N ILE A 79 5.07 -0.22 17.38
CA ILE A 79 5.62 -0.57 16.07
C ILE A 79 7.13 -0.36 16.04
N VAL A 80 7.60 0.80 16.49
CA VAL A 80 9.02 1.17 16.43
C VAL A 80 9.84 0.42 17.48
N GLY A 81 9.21 0.02 18.60
CA GLY A 81 9.88 -0.66 19.70
C GLY A 81 10.59 0.28 20.68
N GLU A 82 10.27 1.58 20.63
CA GLU A 82 10.76 2.63 21.51
C GLU A 82 9.58 3.41 22.11
N GLU A 83 9.72 3.92 23.32
CA GLU A 83 8.69 4.77 23.92
C GLU A 83 8.76 6.17 23.31
N LEU A 84 7.74 6.51 22.51
CA LEU A 84 7.67 7.73 21.73
C LEU A 84 6.33 8.44 21.99
N GLN A 85 6.35 9.78 21.97
CA GLN A 85 5.15 10.60 22.10
C GLN A 85 5.00 11.46 20.83
N VAL A 86 3.78 11.64 20.38
CA VAL A 86 3.46 12.59 19.32
C VAL A 86 3.48 13.99 19.92
N GLU A 87 4.32 14.86 19.35
CA GLU A 87 4.47 16.26 19.77
C GLU A 87 3.76 17.22 18.83
N GLU A 88 3.66 16.87 17.54
CA GLU A 88 3.09 17.73 16.52
C GLU A 88 2.43 16.91 15.42
N VAL A 89 1.28 17.36 14.96
CA VAL A 89 0.62 16.87 13.74
C VAL A 89 1.13 17.68 12.57
N LEU A 90 1.60 16.98 11.54
CA LEU A 90 2.13 17.63 10.36
C LEU A 90 1.10 17.59 9.23
N PRO A 91 1.12 18.57 8.29
CA PRO A 91 0.25 18.52 7.13
C PRO A 91 0.46 17.25 6.31
N THR A 92 -0.63 16.57 5.96
CA THR A 92 -0.61 15.32 5.21
C THR A 92 -0.58 15.50 3.70
N GLU A 93 -0.98 16.69 3.21
CA GLU A 93 -0.96 17.04 1.79
C GLU A 93 0.26 17.91 1.47
N HIS A 94 1.07 17.43 0.54
CA HIS A 94 2.27 18.14 0.13
C HIS A 94 2.42 18.18 -1.38
N VAL A 95 2.76 19.36 -1.91
CA VAL A 95 3.16 19.52 -3.30
C VAL A 95 4.60 19.06 -3.45
N LEU A 96 4.86 18.13 -4.36
CA LEU A 96 6.21 17.70 -4.71
C LEU A 96 7.02 18.86 -5.33
N LEU A 97 8.33 18.72 -5.39
CA LEU A 97 9.26 19.74 -5.85
C LEU A 97 8.98 20.27 -7.27
N ASP A 98 8.31 19.49 -8.11
CA ASP A 98 7.89 19.89 -9.46
C ASP A 98 6.64 20.77 -9.49
N GLY A 99 5.96 20.95 -8.35
CA GLY A 99 4.74 21.75 -8.22
C GLY A 99 3.50 21.18 -8.93
N ARG A 100 3.56 19.95 -9.46
CA ARG A 100 2.50 19.31 -10.25
C ARG A 100 1.87 18.11 -9.59
N SER A 101 2.62 17.40 -8.76
CA SER A 101 2.16 16.21 -8.06
C SER A 101 1.97 16.51 -6.57
N VAL A 102 0.92 15.94 -5.98
CA VAL A 102 0.62 16.04 -4.56
C VAL A 102 0.80 14.66 -3.92
N VAL A 103 1.59 14.61 -2.85
CA VAL A 103 1.66 13.43 -1.97
C VAL A 103 0.62 13.62 -0.88
N ILE A 104 -0.28 12.67 -0.75
CA ILE A 104 -1.29 12.61 0.31
C ILE A 104 -0.94 11.43 1.20
N MET A 105 -0.74 11.69 2.48
CA MET A 105 -0.38 10.70 3.50
C MET A 105 -1.55 10.54 4.48
N ASP A 106 -1.75 9.33 5.01
CA ASP A 106 -2.89 9.10 5.91
C ASP A 106 -2.68 9.81 7.26
N LEU A 107 -1.48 9.69 7.85
CA LEU A 107 -1.13 10.35 9.11
C LEU A 107 0.35 10.69 9.14
N LEU A 108 0.68 11.93 9.41
CA LEU A 108 2.05 12.42 9.50
C LEU A 108 2.26 13.18 10.81
N VAL A 109 3.23 12.75 11.61
CA VAL A 109 3.49 13.31 12.93
C VAL A 109 4.98 13.49 13.21
N ARG A 110 5.28 14.41 14.13
CA ARG A 110 6.59 14.56 14.79
C ARG A 110 6.57 13.89 16.14
N LEU A 111 7.63 13.16 16.43
CA LEU A 111 7.78 12.39 17.67
C LEU A 111 8.75 13.07 18.64
N SER A 112 8.68 12.69 19.92
CA SER A 112 9.48 13.24 21.03
C SER A 112 10.99 13.09 20.87
N ASN A 113 11.45 12.13 20.07
CA ASN A 113 12.86 11.98 19.70
C ASN A 113 13.27 12.86 18.49
N GLY A 114 12.37 13.74 18.02
CA GLY A 114 12.56 14.60 16.85
C GLY A 114 12.29 13.93 15.52
N SER A 115 12.09 12.61 15.47
CA SER A 115 11.82 11.88 14.21
C SER A 115 10.45 12.22 13.66
N ARG A 116 10.30 12.07 12.34
CA ARG A 116 9.02 12.14 11.64
C ARG A 116 8.50 10.73 11.43
N ALA A 117 7.22 10.51 11.69
CA ALA A 117 6.56 9.25 11.37
C ALA A 117 5.42 9.50 10.37
N ASN A 118 5.42 8.74 9.28
CA ASN A 118 4.34 8.60 8.33
C ASN A 118 3.68 7.24 8.53
N VAL A 119 2.37 7.22 8.78
CA VAL A 119 1.58 5.99 8.92
C VAL A 119 0.60 5.91 7.78
N GLU A 120 0.71 4.86 6.98
CA GLU A 120 -0.13 4.55 5.82
C GLU A 120 -0.89 3.26 6.08
N ILE A 121 -2.20 3.27 5.84
CA ILE A 121 -3.02 2.07 5.88
C ILE A 121 -3.59 1.75 4.51
N GLN A 122 -3.21 0.60 3.95
CA GLN A 122 -3.49 0.25 2.56
C GLN A 122 -4.30 -1.04 2.48
N LYS A 123 -5.38 -1.01 1.69
CA LYS A 123 -6.27 -2.17 1.50
C LYS A 123 -5.61 -3.28 0.72
N ASP A 124 -4.81 -2.92 -0.27
CA ASP A 124 -4.11 -3.83 -1.15
C ASP A 124 -2.68 -3.33 -1.37
N ALA A 125 -1.73 -4.21 -1.12
CA ALA A 125 -0.33 -3.90 -1.33
C ALA A 125 0.04 -3.71 -2.82
N GLU A 126 -0.74 -4.25 -3.76
CA GLU A 126 -0.53 -4.00 -5.19
C GLU A 126 -0.76 -2.54 -5.58
N GLY A 127 -1.70 -1.85 -4.91
CA GLY A 127 -1.98 -0.43 -5.12
C GLY A 127 -0.96 0.52 -4.46
N PHE A 128 -0.06 -0.02 -3.62
CA PHE A 128 0.97 0.75 -2.94
C PHE A 128 2.34 0.07 -3.10
N PRO A 129 2.96 0.17 -4.28
CA PRO A 129 4.23 -0.47 -4.58
C PRO A 129 5.39 0.12 -3.76
N ASP A 130 6.49 -0.64 -3.67
CA ASP A 130 7.67 -0.23 -2.90
C ASP A 130 8.25 1.12 -3.38
N GLU A 131 8.15 1.41 -4.66
CA GLU A 131 8.59 2.66 -5.26
C GLU A 131 7.79 3.86 -4.72
N ARG A 132 6.48 3.71 -4.55
CA ARG A 132 5.63 4.76 -3.95
C ARG A 132 5.99 4.99 -2.49
N MET A 133 6.16 3.92 -1.73
CA MET A 133 6.61 3.98 -0.35
C MET A 133 7.96 4.70 -0.23
N ASN A 134 8.92 4.38 -1.10
CA ASN A 134 10.22 5.02 -1.14
C ASN A 134 10.14 6.51 -1.51
N CYS A 135 9.28 6.89 -2.47
CA CYS A 135 9.06 8.29 -2.81
C CYS A 135 8.51 9.10 -1.62
N TYR A 136 7.61 8.52 -0.83
CA TYR A 136 7.07 9.16 0.37
C TYR A 136 8.13 9.34 1.45
N ALA A 137 8.95 8.31 1.67
CA ALA A 137 10.08 8.38 2.60
C ALA A 137 11.09 9.45 2.18
N ALA A 138 11.49 9.47 0.90
CA ALA A 138 12.44 10.43 0.36
C ALA A 138 11.94 11.90 0.46
N ASP A 139 10.66 12.17 0.16
CA ASP A 139 10.07 13.50 0.34
C ASP A 139 10.16 13.94 1.81
N ASN A 140 9.83 13.06 2.74
CA ASN A 140 9.92 13.36 4.17
C ASN A 140 11.37 13.62 4.62
N VAL A 141 12.34 12.86 4.13
CA VAL A 141 13.78 13.10 4.41
C VAL A 141 14.22 14.46 3.88
N MET A 142 13.80 14.85 2.67
CA MET A 142 14.13 16.16 2.11
C MET A 142 13.51 17.30 2.93
N ARG A 143 12.31 17.12 3.47
CA ARG A 143 11.68 18.10 4.39
C ARG A 143 12.46 18.23 5.68
N GLU A 144 12.88 17.12 6.30
CA GLU A 144 13.72 17.15 7.50
C GLU A 144 15.09 17.80 7.21
N TYR A 145 15.69 17.53 6.04
CA TYR A 145 16.90 18.22 5.62
C TYR A 145 16.71 19.74 5.53
N HIS A 146 15.64 20.20 4.90
CA HIS A 146 15.33 21.63 4.79
C HIS A 146 15.04 22.27 6.14
N ALA A 147 14.30 21.59 7.02
CA ALA A 147 14.01 22.04 8.38
C ALA A 147 15.28 22.20 9.19
N ALA A 148 16.15 21.18 9.21
CA ALA A 148 17.44 21.22 9.93
C ALA A 148 18.37 22.32 9.39
N LYS A 149 18.40 22.50 8.07
CA LYS A 149 19.19 23.57 7.44
C LYS A 149 18.67 24.97 7.79
N ALA A 150 17.35 25.15 7.82
CA ALA A 150 16.72 26.41 8.25
C ALA A 150 17.02 26.68 9.74
N ALA A 151 16.89 25.67 10.59
CA ALA A 151 17.19 25.79 12.03
C ALA A 151 18.65 26.14 12.33
N ALA A 152 19.60 25.78 11.45
CA ALA A 152 21.00 26.17 11.58
C ALA A 152 21.20 27.70 11.53
N GLY A 153 20.30 28.47 10.91
CA GLY A 153 20.23 29.93 11.02
C GLY A 153 21.53 30.65 10.68
N GLY A 154 22.30 30.19 9.68
CA GLY A 154 23.62 30.71 9.29
C GLY A 154 24.81 30.13 10.07
N LYS A 155 24.60 29.25 11.07
CA LYS A 155 25.63 28.42 11.68
C LYS A 155 26.02 27.29 10.72
N ARG A 156 27.17 26.63 11.02
CA ARG A 156 27.61 25.49 10.21
C ARG A 156 26.58 24.36 10.34
N PHE A 157 25.89 24.03 9.25
CA PHE A 157 24.97 22.90 9.15
C PHE A 157 25.73 21.56 9.29
N ASN A 158 25.14 20.61 9.99
CA ASN A 158 25.62 19.24 10.12
C ASN A 158 24.54 18.26 9.68
N TYR A 159 24.87 17.35 8.78
CA TYR A 159 23.94 16.32 8.29
C TYR A 159 23.42 15.38 9.41
N ARG A 160 24.12 15.28 10.54
CA ARG A 160 23.69 14.52 11.71
C ARG A 160 22.53 15.17 12.48
N ASP A 161 22.25 16.45 12.18
CA ASP A 161 21.13 17.18 12.77
C ASP A 161 19.81 16.94 12.02
N VAL A 162 19.86 16.21 10.88
CA VAL A 162 18.66 15.80 10.15
C VAL A 162 18.00 14.65 10.89
N SER A 163 16.72 14.82 11.22
CA SER A 163 15.93 13.83 11.96
C SER A 163 15.64 12.60 11.12
N LYS A 164 15.44 11.47 11.77
CA LYS A 164 15.02 10.22 11.14
C LYS A 164 13.57 10.31 10.64
N VAL A 165 13.27 9.48 9.67
CA VAL A 165 11.93 9.28 9.10
C VAL A 165 11.53 7.82 9.25
N TYR A 166 10.43 7.59 9.94
CA TYR A 166 9.79 6.28 10.06
C TYR A 166 8.64 6.20 9.06
N THR A 167 8.74 5.28 8.12
CA THR A 167 7.67 4.99 7.16
C THR A 167 7.00 3.69 7.59
N ILE A 168 5.78 3.80 8.11
CA ILE A 168 4.97 2.71 8.64
C ILE A 168 3.87 2.42 7.63
N VAL A 169 3.84 1.21 7.08
CA VAL A 169 2.83 0.79 6.11
C VAL A 169 2.12 -0.45 6.63
N ILE A 170 0.80 -0.38 6.69
CA ILE A 170 -0.06 -1.44 7.17
C ILE A 170 -0.91 -1.93 6.00
N TYR A 171 -0.67 -3.16 5.56
CA TYR A 171 -1.44 -3.80 4.51
C TYR A 171 -2.56 -4.67 5.08
N GLU A 172 -3.78 -4.45 4.62
CA GLU A 172 -4.90 -5.36 4.93
C GLU A 172 -4.78 -6.65 4.14
N GLN A 173 -4.36 -6.55 2.86
CA GLN A 173 -4.01 -7.67 1.99
C GLN A 173 -2.58 -7.49 1.48
N SER A 174 -1.71 -8.42 1.83
CA SER A 174 -0.31 -8.42 1.42
C SER A 174 -0.10 -9.09 0.07
N THR A 175 1.00 -8.73 -0.61
CA THR A 175 1.42 -9.39 -1.85
C THR A 175 2.05 -10.76 -1.58
N GLU A 176 2.18 -11.57 -2.63
CA GLU A 176 2.77 -12.92 -2.55
C GLU A 176 4.22 -12.92 -2.03
N LYS A 177 4.98 -11.83 -2.18
CA LYS A 177 6.35 -11.72 -1.64
C LYS A 177 6.40 -11.88 -0.12
N TYR A 178 5.32 -11.50 0.60
CA TYR A 178 5.22 -11.66 2.06
C TYR A 178 4.65 -13.02 2.48
N LYS A 179 4.07 -13.79 1.54
CA LYS A 179 3.42 -15.09 1.78
C LYS A 179 4.30 -16.29 1.42
N ASN A 180 5.52 -16.06 0.94
CA ASN A 180 6.43 -17.13 0.57
C ASN A 180 6.81 -18.02 1.77
N ALA A 181 7.32 -19.22 1.50
CA ALA A 181 7.60 -20.22 2.53
C ALA A 181 8.65 -19.77 3.58
N GLU A 182 9.58 -18.89 3.20
CA GLU A 182 10.63 -18.37 4.08
C GLU A 182 10.08 -17.35 5.08
N MET A 183 9.01 -16.60 4.68
CA MET A 183 8.35 -15.58 5.49
C MET A 183 7.12 -16.09 6.25
N LYS A 184 6.91 -17.40 6.28
CA LYS A 184 5.71 -18.06 6.80
C LYS A 184 5.32 -17.54 8.20
N GLY A 185 4.15 -16.91 8.30
CA GLY A 185 3.61 -16.36 9.54
C GLY A 185 4.25 -15.06 10.02
N THR A 186 5.21 -14.49 9.29
CA THR A 186 5.83 -13.21 9.63
C THR A 186 4.95 -12.07 9.12
N TYR A 187 4.32 -11.35 10.03
CA TYR A 187 3.40 -10.24 9.73
C TYR A 187 4.03 -8.86 9.96
N TYR A 188 5.16 -8.78 10.64
CA TYR A 188 5.87 -7.56 10.96
C TYR A 188 7.28 -7.61 10.40
N HIS A 189 7.64 -6.58 9.65
CA HIS A 189 8.95 -6.45 9.01
C HIS A 189 9.52 -5.07 9.35
N HIS A 190 10.73 -5.06 9.91
CA HIS A 190 11.51 -3.84 10.13
C HIS A 190 12.63 -3.79 9.11
N GLY A 191 12.59 -2.78 8.24
CA GLY A 191 13.53 -2.59 7.15
C GLY A 191 14.56 -1.50 7.43
N HIS A 192 15.82 -1.85 7.23
CA HIS A 192 16.95 -0.90 7.19
C HIS A 192 17.92 -1.32 6.08
N VAL A 193 18.70 -0.38 5.57
CA VAL A 193 19.63 -0.67 4.48
C VAL A 193 20.89 -1.34 5.02
N ALA A 194 21.22 -2.49 4.43
CA ALA A 194 22.51 -3.17 4.65
C ALA A 194 23.18 -3.43 3.31
N LEU A 195 24.50 -3.38 3.27
CA LEU A 195 25.28 -3.77 2.10
C LEU A 195 25.37 -5.30 2.02
N ASP A 196 25.64 -5.83 0.84
CA ASP A 196 25.83 -7.26 0.61
C ASP A 196 26.97 -7.87 1.48
N SER A 197 27.92 -7.06 1.88
CA SER A 197 28.97 -7.39 2.86
C SER A 197 28.45 -7.55 4.30
N GLY A 198 27.16 -7.26 4.57
CA GLY A 198 26.56 -7.26 5.91
C GLY A 198 26.77 -5.96 6.70
N VAL A 199 27.46 -4.97 6.13
CA VAL A 199 27.63 -3.66 6.78
C VAL A 199 26.29 -2.93 6.76
N LYS A 200 25.76 -2.56 7.94
CA LYS A 200 24.57 -1.75 8.10
C LYS A 200 24.89 -0.28 7.90
N LEU A 201 24.08 0.39 7.10
CA LEU A 201 24.15 1.84 6.92
C LEU A 201 23.22 2.52 7.92
N ASN A 202 23.69 3.58 8.56
CA ASN A 202 22.85 4.44 9.40
C ASN A 202 22.23 5.53 8.53
N LEU A 203 21.21 5.14 7.75
CA LEU A 203 20.43 6.08 6.94
C LEU A 203 19.34 6.74 7.79
N LEU A 204 18.70 7.78 7.23
CA LEU A 204 17.64 8.52 7.90
C LEU A 204 16.30 7.78 7.82
N GLU A 205 16.14 6.88 6.87
CA GLU A 205 14.91 6.15 6.61
C GLU A 205 14.89 4.81 7.33
N GLU A 206 13.78 4.53 8.01
CA GLU A 206 13.46 3.20 8.53
C GLU A 206 12.03 2.83 8.13
N TYR A 207 11.85 1.58 7.70
CA TYR A 207 10.59 1.07 7.19
C TYR A 207 10.00 0.04 8.14
N PHE A 208 8.71 0.15 8.41
CA PHE A 208 7.95 -0.80 9.22
C PHE A 208 6.75 -1.26 8.40
N ILE A 209 6.71 -2.53 8.04
CA ILE A 209 5.65 -3.10 7.21
C ILE A 209 4.90 -4.14 8.02
N ILE A 210 3.57 -4.00 8.06
CA ILE A 210 2.67 -4.85 8.83
C ILE A 210 1.63 -5.44 7.89
N ASN A 211 1.52 -6.77 7.90
CA ASN A 211 0.60 -7.54 7.05
C ASN A 211 -0.54 -8.11 7.91
N LEU A 212 -1.72 -7.47 7.86
CA LEU A 212 -2.86 -7.84 8.70
C LEU A 212 -3.49 -9.18 8.31
N ASP A 213 -3.50 -9.52 7.03
CA ASP A 213 -3.98 -10.83 6.55
C ASP A 213 -3.14 -11.98 7.10
N ILE A 214 -1.81 -11.82 7.17
CA ILE A 214 -0.91 -12.79 7.80
C ILE A 214 -1.08 -12.79 9.32
N PHE A 215 -1.27 -11.63 9.94
CA PHE A 215 -1.54 -11.53 11.38
C PHE A 215 -2.82 -12.27 11.78
N LYS A 216 -3.89 -12.15 10.98
CA LYS A 216 -5.19 -12.80 11.22
C LYS A 216 -5.18 -14.32 11.01
N ASP A 217 -4.17 -14.87 10.33
CA ASP A 217 -4.14 -16.30 9.99
C ASP A 217 -4.14 -17.16 11.28
N PRO A 218 -5.19 -17.98 11.52
CA PRO A 218 -5.32 -18.80 12.71
C PRO A 218 -4.29 -19.94 12.79
N ALA A 219 -3.56 -20.21 11.70
CA ALA A 219 -2.48 -21.19 11.70
C ALA A 219 -1.31 -20.79 12.60
N TYR A 220 -1.21 -19.50 12.98
CA TYR A 220 -0.11 -18.96 13.77
C TYR A 220 -0.59 -18.40 15.10
N THR A 221 -0.03 -18.91 16.19
CA THR A 221 -0.24 -18.35 17.53
C THR A 221 0.53 -17.06 17.68
N ARG A 222 -0.13 -16.00 18.16
CA ARG A 222 0.46 -14.69 18.43
C ARG A 222 0.74 -14.57 19.94
N GLY A 223 1.94 -14.09 20.27
CA GLY A 223 2.27 -13.75 21.65
C GLY A 223 1.55 -12.48 22.13
N ILE A 224 1.45 -12.31 23.45
CA ILE A 224 0.89 -11.08 24.04
C ILE A 224 1.93 -9.96 23.92
N SER A 225 1.59 -8.89 23.23
CA SER A 225 2.40 -7.68 23.13
C SER A 225 1.52 -6.46 22.91
N LYS A 226 2.04 -5.25 23.14
CA LYS A 226 1.30 -4.02 22.88
C LYS A 226 0.93 -3.89 21.40
N LEU A 227 1.86 -4.22 20.49
CA LEU A 227 1.62 -4.25 19.06
C LEU A 227 0.49 -5.22 18.71
N ASN A 228 0.54 -6.45 19.21
CA ASN A 228 -0.49 -7.45 18.91
C ASN A 228 -1.86 -7.06 19.45
N GLY A 229 -1.93 -6.33 20.58
CA GLY A 229 -3.16 -5.73 21.07
C GLY A 229 -3.74 -4.72 20.08
N TRP A 230 -2.95 -3.80 19.59
CA TRP A 230 -3.36 -2.83 18.55
C TRP A 230 -3.80 -3.51 17.26
N LEU A 231 -3.03 -4.50 16.79
CA LEU A 231 -3.39 -5.23 15.56
C LEU A 231 -4.68 -6.03 15.75
N SER A 232 -4.88 -6.66 16.92
CA SER A 232 -6.14 -7.35 17.25
C SER A 232 -7.32 -6.38 17.26
N PHE A 233 -7.16 -5.18 17.80
CA PHE A 233 -8.17 -4.13 17.74
C PHE A 233 -8.56 -3.78 16.30
N LEU A 234 -7.55 -3.54 15.43
CA LEU A 234 -7.78 -3.15 14.03
C LEU A 234 -8.49 -4.22 13.20
N VAL A 235 -8.22 -5.51 13.48
CA VAL A 235 -8.73 -6.61 12.66
C VAL A 235 -10.01 -7.26 13.19
N THR A 236 -10.43 -6.95 14.41
CA THR A 236 -11.61 -7.56 15.03
C THR A 236 -12.88 -7.01 14.39
N GLU A 237 -13.72 -7.91 13.89
CA GLU A 237 -14.94 -7.56 13.15
C GLU A 237 -16.24 -7.86 13.91
N ASN A 238 -16.23 -8.87 14.79
CA ASN A 238 -17.43 -9.32 15.50
C ASN A 238 -17.38 -8.89 16.97
N MET A 239 -18.50 -8.50 17.52
CA MET A 239 -18.59 -8.11 18.94
C MET A 239 -18.27 -9.27 19.90
N GLU A 240 -18.56 -10.51 19.51
CA GLU A 240 -18.17 -11.70 20.27
C GLU A 240 -16.64 -11.84 20.41
N ASP A 241 -15.89 -11.45 19.37
CA ASP A 241 -14.43 -11.46 19.40
C ASP A 241 -13.84 -10.33 20.22
N VAL A 242 -14.55 -9.20 20.34
CA VAL A 242 -14.14 -8.04 21.16
C VAL A 242 -13.97 -8.44 22.62
N GLU A 243 -14.90 -9.22 23.17
CA GLU A 243 -14.80 -9.70 24.56
C GLU A 243 -13.52 -10.51 24.80
N ARG A 244 -13.14 -11.36 23.84
CA ARG A 244 -11.90 -12.13 23.89
C ARG A 244 -10.66 -11.21 23.81
N VAL A 245 -10.67 -10.25 22.91
CA VAL A 245 -9.57 -9.27 22.74
C VAL A 245 -9.40 -8.41 24.00
N ILE A 246 -10.49 -7.93 24.60
CA ILE A 246 -10.43 -7.15 25.85
C ILE A 246 -9.94 -8.02 27.02
N LYS A 247 -10.32 -9.27 27.09
CA LYS A 247 -9.81 -10.19 28.12
C LYS A 247 -8.29 -10.37 28.02
N GLU A 248 -7.75 -10.37 26.81
CA GLU A 248 -6.31 -10.49 26.55
C GLU A 248 -5.60 -9.14 26.69
N TYR A 249 -6.24 -8.06 26.24
CA TYR A 249 -5.74 -6.68 26.26
C TYR A 249 -6.72 -5.72 26.95
N PRO A 250 -6.81 -5.70 28.29
CA PRO A 250 -7.84 -4.94 29.03
C PRO A 250 -7.84 -3.43 28.75
N TRP A 251 -6.70 -2.87 28.37
CA TRP A 251 -6.56 -1.45 28.03
C TRP A 251 -7.32 -1.03 26.75
N LEU A 252 -7.74 -1.98 25.92
CA LEU A 252 -8.56 -1.70 24.73
C LEU A 252 -10.04 -1.46 25.06
N GLN A 253 -10.49 -1.82 26.25
CA GLN A 253 -11.89 -1.66 26.63
C GLN A 253 -12.35 -0.21 26.48
N GLU A 254 -11.59 0.74 27.03
CA GLU A 254 -11.90 2.17 26.95
C GLU A 254 -12.00 2.66 25.50
N ILE A 255 -11.14 2.15 24.61
CA ILE A 255 -11.13 2.53 23.20
C ILE A 255 -12.38 1.99 22.50
N TYR A 256 -12.78 0.75 22.75
CA TYR A 256 -14.01 0.19 22.18
C TYR A 256 -15.27 0.92 22.70
N GLU A 257 -15.30 1.28 23.99
CA GLU A 257 -16.40 2.04 24.57
C GLU A 257 -16.49 3.45 23.98
N ASP A 258 -15.36 4.12 23.80
CA ASP A 258 -15.28 5.44 23.20
C ASP A 258 -15.78 5.42 21.75
N MET A 259 -15.29 4.46 20.94
CA MET A 259 -15.74 4.30 19.55
C MET A 259 -17.23 3.95 19.45
N GLY A 260 -17.74 3.10 20.35
CA GLY A 260 -19.17 2.79 20.44
C GLY A 260 -20.04 3.99 20.86
N ASN A 261 -19.44 4.93 21.59
CA ASN A 261 -20.10 6.15 22.04
C ASN A 261 -19.96 7.34 21.08
N SER A 262 -19.07 7.29 20.13
CA SER A 262 -18.81 8.39 19.20
C SER A 262 -19.82 8.50 18.05
N LEU A 263 -20.44 7.39 17.65
CA LEU A 263 -21.37 7.32 16.52
C LEU A 263 -22.77 6.91 16.97
N HIS A 264 -23.64 7.89 17.19
CA HIS A 264 -25.02 7.69 17.67
C HIS A 264 -26.10 7.93 16.62
N ASP A 265 -25.82 8.73 15.61
CA ASP A 265 -26.77 9.01 14.55
C ASP A 265 -26.63 7.96 13.42
N PRO A 266 -27.67 7.17 13.15
CA PRO A 266 -27.65 6.20 12.07
C PRO A 266 -27.32 6.79 10.70
N LYS A 267 -27.70 8.06 10.48
CA LYS A 267 -27.41 8.75 9.21
C LYS A 267 -25.93 9.10 9.09
N GLU A 268 -25.31 9.51 10.18
CA GLU A 268 -23.88 9.80 10.24
C GLU A 268 -23.04 8.53 9.99
N VAL A 269 -23.42 7.44 10.65
CA VAL A 269 -22.80 6.11 10.39
C VAL A 269 -22.94 5.71 8.92
N LEU A 270 -24.14 5.84 8.34
CA LEU A 270 -24.34 5.53 6.92
C LEU A 270 -23.50 6.44 6.01
N ALA A 271 -23.40 7.72 6.32
CA ALA A 271 -22.60 8.67 5.54
C ALA A 271 -21.12 8.26 5.52
N MET A 272 -20.54 7.93 6.67
CA MET A 272 -19.14 7.45 6.77
C MET A 272 -18.92 6.17 5.94
N TYR A 273 -19.82 5.22 5.98
CA TYR A 273 -19.75 4.01 5.14
C TYR A 273 -19.89 4.33 3.64
N SER A 274 -20.71 5.32 3.30
CA SER A 274 -20.86 5.77 1.90
C SER A 274 -19.61 6.45 1.37
N ASP A 275 -18.93 7.23 2.20
CA ASP A 275 -17.66 7.89 1.86
C ASP A 275 -16.56 6.85 1.63
N ILE A 276 -16.49 5.81 2.46
CA ILE A 276 -15.57 4.69 2.24
C ILE A 276 -15.82 4.04 0.87
N LEU A 277 -17.07 3.73 0.55
CA LEU A 277 -17.40 3.11 -0.73
C LEU A 277 -17.01 4.00 -1.92
N ARG A 278 -17.21 5.32 -1.81
CA ARG A 278 -16.80 6.28 -2.84
C ARG A 278 -15.26 6.27 -3.01
N ILE A 279 -14.51 6.31 -1.92
CA ILE A 279 -13.03 6.25 -1.95
C ILE A 279 -12.55 4.93 -2.56
N LEU A 280 -13.18 3.81 -2.22
CA LEU A 280 -12.83 2.51 -2.79
C LEU A 280 -13.12 2.44 -4.29
N ASP A 281 -14.24 3.01 -4.75
CA ASP A 281 -14.58 3.07 -6.17
C ASP A 281 -13.59 3.95 -6.94
N GLU A 282 -13.22 5.11 -6.39
CA GLU A 282 -12.23 6.02 -6.98
C GLU A 282 -10.84 5.36 -7.06
N ASN A 283 -10.39 4.73 -5.99
CA ASN A 283 -9.10 4.02 -5.95
C ASN A 283 -9.10 2.80 -6.88
N GLY A 284 -10.21 2.06 -6.94
CA GLY A 284 -10.38 0.94 -7.85
C GLY A 284 -10.31 1.37 -9.32
N MET A 285 -10.92 2.49 -9.67
CA MET A 285 -10.82 3.08 -11.01
C MET A 285 -9.39 3.51 -11.34
N GLN A 286 -8.71 4.20 -10.41
CA GLN A 286 -7.33 4.61 -10.62
C GLN A 286 -6.41 3.40 -10.86
N LEU A 287 -6.51 2.38 -10.01
CA LEU A 287 -5.75 1.14 -10.16
C LEU A 287 -6.02 0.44 -11.50
N TYR A 288 -7.28 0.47 -11.96
CA TYR A 288 -7.65 -0.07 -13.28
C TYR A 288 -6.98 0.69 -14.41
N TYR A 289 -6.99 2.03 -14.36
CA TYR A 289 -6.31 2.87 -15.35
C TYR A 289 -4.80 2.66 -15.35
N ASP A 290 -4.18 2.56 -14.19
CA ASP A 290 -2.74 2.32 -14.05
C ASP A 290 -2.34 0.96 -14.66
N LYS A 291 -3.10 -0.10 -14.35
CA LYS A 291 -2.91 -1.44 -14.97
C LYS A 291 -3.13 -1.44 -16.48
N LEU A 292 -4.07 -0.65 -16.97
CA LEU A 292 -4.33 -0.52 -18.41
C LEU A 292 -3.18 0.20 -19.10
N THR A 293 -2.68 1.28 -18.53
CA THR A 293 -1.53 2.04 -19.03
C THR A 293 -0.29 1.16 -19.11
N GLN A 294 0.02 0.45 -18.02
CA GLN A 294 1.14 -0.50 -18.00
C GLN A 294 1.04 -1.57 -19.10
N ARG A 295 -0.15 -2.14 -19.33
CA ARG A 295 -0.37 -3.13 -20.40
C ARG A 295 -0.19 -2.53 -21.80
N CYS A 296 -0.55 -1.25 -22.00
CA CYS A 296 -0.30 -0.54 -23.24
C CYS A 296 1.20 -0.36 -23.48
N GLU A 297 1.94 0.12 -22.48
CA GLU A 297 3.39 0.30 -22.55
C GLU A 297 4.12 -1.02 -22.83
N GLU A 298 3.75 -2.13 -22.17
CA GLU A 298 4.29 -3.45 -22.43
C GLU A 298 3.95 -3.98 -23.85
N ALA A 299 2.80 -3.59 -24.38
CA ALA A 299 2.41 -3.95 -25.75
C ALA A 299 3.21 -3.14 -26.78
N GLU A 300 3.41 -1.85 -26.54
CA GLU A 300 4.24 -0.97 -27.38
C GLU A 300 5.69 -1.47 -27.43
N GLN A 301 6.29 -1.77 -26.27
CA GLN A 301 7.65 -2.34 -26.21
C GLN A 301 7.76 -3.65 -27.01
N ARG A 302 6.76 -4.54 -26.91
CA ARG A 302 6.74 -5.78 -27.69
C ARG A 302 6.63 -5.54 -29.20
N CYS A 303 5.89 -4.50 -29.61
CA CYS A 303 5.83 -4.09 -31.01
C CYS A 303 7.18 -3.57 -31.50
N GLU A 304 7.84 -2.69 -30.76
CA GLU A 304 9.17 -2.15 -31.10
C GLU A 304 10.21 -3.28 -31.22
N GLU A 305 10.23 -4.22 -30.27
CA GLU A 305 11.13 -5.37 -30.34
C GLU A 305 10.82 -6.30 -31.53
N ALA A 306 9.55 -6.42 -31.93
CA ALA A 306 9.17 -7.20 -33.08
C ALA A 306 9.59 -6.50 -34.39
N GLU A 307 9.44 -5.19 -34.49
CA GLU A 307 9.91 -4.37 -35.60
C GLU A 307 11.43 -4.47 -35.80
N GLN A 308 12.19 -4.32 -34.71
CA GLN A 308 13.65 -4.47 -34.72
C GLN A 308 14.06 -5.87 -35.23
N ARG A 309 13.39 -6.93 -34.75
CA ARG A 309 13.65 -8.30 -35.22
C ARG A 309 13.32 -8.49 -36.70
N CYS A 310 12.27 -7.83 -37.20
CA CYS A 310 11.94 -7.82 -38.65
C CYS A 310 13.03 -7.14 -39.46
N GLU A 311 13.48 -5.96 -39.04
CA GLU A 311 14.56 -5.22 -39.75
C GLU A 311 15.87 -6.02 -39.78
N GLU A 312 16.27 -6.64 -38.65
CA GLU A 312 17.44 -7.52 -38.60
C GLU A 312 17.31 -8.74 -39.53
N ALA A 313 16.11 -9.32 -39.60
CA ALA A 313 15.84 -10.45 -40.48
C ALA A 313 15.91 -10.04 -41.98
N GLU A 314 15.38 -8.88 -42.34
CA GLU A 314 15.46 -8.31 -43.69
C GLU A 314 16.91 -8.02 -44.09
N GLN A 315 17.72 -7.41 -43.22
CA GLN A 315 19.14 -7.18 -43.47
C GLN A 315 19.90 -8.49 -43.68
N ARG A 316 19.62 -9.50 -42.84
CA ARG A 316 20.23 -10.84 -42.97
C ARG A 316 19.83 -11.53 -44.25
N ASN A 317 18.57 -11.43 -44.67
CA ASN A 317 18.09 -11.96 -45.94
C ASN A 317 18.75 -11.26 -47.13
N GLY A 318 18.87 -9.94 -47.13
CA GLY A 318 19.58 -9.17 -48.13
C GLY A 318 21.04 -9.59 -48.27
N ALA A 319 21.75 -9.78 -47.15
CA ALA A 319 23.14 -10.27 -47.16
C ALA A 319 23.28 -11.70 -47.72
N LEU A 320 22.33 -12.59 -47.38
CA LEU A 320 22.28 -13.95 -47.92
C LEU A 320 22.00 -13.98 -49.45
N GLU A 321 21.12 -13.11 -49.93
CA GLU A 321 20.85 -12.98 -51.38
C GLU A 321 22.11 -12.51 -52.13
N GLN A 322 22.81 -11.55 -51.56
CA GLN A 322 24.05 -11.05 -52.13
C GLN A 322 25.12 -12.15 -52.21
N GLN A 323 25.31 -12.93 -51.15
CA GLN A 323 26.22 -14.09 -51.13
C GLN A 323 25.80 -15.16 -52.11
N ARG A 324 24.52 -15.44 -52.27
CA ARG A 324 23.99 -16.40 -53.24
C ARG A 324 24.33 -15.97 -54.67
N ASP A 325 24.16 -14.70 -55.00
CA ASP A 325 24.43 -14.15 -56.31
C ASP A 325 25.93 -14.13 -56.64
N GLU A 326 26.79 -13.83 -55.67
CA GLU A 326 28.26 -13.95 -55.79
C GLU A 326 28.68 -15.41 -56.07
N MET A 327 28.15 -16.36 -55.28
CA MET A 327 28.43 -17.79 -55.52
C MET A 327 27.93 -18.26 -56.90
N ALA A 328 26.75 -17.81 -57.35
CA ALA A 328 26.23 -18.14 -58.67
C ALA A 328 27.12 -17.64 -59.81
N GLN A 329 27.71 -16.43 -59.64
CA GLN A 329 28.69 -15.88 -60.60
C GLN A 329 29.99 -16.69 -60.60
N GLU A 330 30.45 -17.11 -59.47
CA GLU A 330 31.67 -17.89 -59.30
C GLU A 330 31.50 -19.30 -59.91
N ILE A 331 30.37 -19.97 -59.71
CA ILE A 331 29.98 -21.22 -60.33
C ILE A 331 29.96 -21.08 -61.85
N LYS A 332 29.39 -19.98 -62.37
CA LYS A 332 29.35 -19.71 -63.80
C LYS A 332 30.75 -19.54 -64.40
N LYS A 333 31.63 -18.89 -63.64
CA LYS A 333 33.04 -18.70 -64.04
C LYS A 333 33.82 -20.01 -64.02
N LEU A 334 33.60 -20.85 -63.03
CA LEU A 334 34.23 -22.19 -62.94
C LEU A 334 33.72 -23.13 -64.03
N LYS A 335 32.42 -23.13 -64.34
CA LYS A 335 31.85 -23.92 -65.48
C LYS A 335 32.47 -23.55 -66.85
N ARG A 336 32.66 -22.23 -67.08
CA ARG A 336 33.34 -21.78 -68.34
C ARG A 336 34.79 -22.23 -68.38
N LYS A 337 35.53 -22.21 -67.29
CA LYS A 337 36.92 -22.73 -67.26
C LYS A 337 36.95 -24.23 -67.48
N LEU A 338 36.04 -24.96 -66.88
CA LEU A 338 35.93 -26.41 -67.07
C LEU A 338 35.68 -26.78 -68.57
N GLN A 339 34.73 -26.08 -69.14
CA GLN A 339 34.43 -26.28 -70.58
C GLN A 339 35.64 -26.00 -71.51
N GLN A 340 36.39 -24.92 -71.24
CA GLN A 340 37.64 -24.63 -71.96
C GLN A 340 38.69 -25.70 -71.72
N TYR A 341 38.76 -26.29 -70.59
CA TYR A 341 39.69 -27.38 -70.29
C TYR A 341 39.32 -28.68 -71.03
N GLU A 342 38.05 -28.98 -71.10
CA GLU A 342 37.51 -30.15 -71.84
C GLU A 342 37.70 -30.01 -73.32
N GLU A 343 37.45 -28.83 -73.90
CA GLU A 343 37.70 -28.52 -75.30
C GLU A 343 39.18 -28.62 -75.65
N ASN A 344 40.09 -28.14 -74.83
CA ASN A 344 41.54 -28.28 -75.05
C ASN A 344 42.06 -29.69 -74.83
N ARG A 345 41.34 -30.55 -74.10
CA ARG A 345 41.71 -31.96 -73.90
C ARG A 345 41.23 -32.86 -75.06
N THR A 346 40.15 -32.50 -75.74
CA THR A 346 39.65 -33.22 -76.95
C THR A 346 40.33 -32.79 -78.20
N ALA A 347 41.08 -31.67 -78.22
CA ALA A 347 41.87 -31.17 -79.35
C ALA A 347 43.35 -31.73 -79.42
N ARG A 348 43.74 -32.52 -78.43
CA ARG A 348 44.98 -33.28 -78.39
C ARG A 348 44.71 -34.76 -78.60
#